data_337668281125e648f749ecb297afefa2
#
_entry.id   337668281125e648f749ecb297afefa2
#
_cell.length_a   1.000
_cell.length_b   1.000
_cell.length_c   1.000
_cell.angle_alpha   90.00
_cell.angle_beta   90.00
_cell.angle_gamma   90.00
#
_symmetry.space_group_name_H-M   'P 1'
#
loop_
_entity.id
_entity.type
_entity.pdbx_description
1 polymer ?
#
loop_
_entity_poly.entity_id
_entity_poly.type
_entity_poly.pdbx_seq_one_letter_code
_entity_poly.pdbx_strand_id
1 'polypeptide(L)'
;MSPTVAELLRDAASPTLSFEFFPPRTPEEQPRFEATVAKLGRFHPAFLSVTYGASGSTRDRTVAATAALGVAQHATVVGHLTCVSQSTDDLLRTLDAFAEAGVRDILAIRGDMPGGPQQPWERHPDGLGNATELVRLIKAHGDFCVGVAAFPNVHQPDNDPELDARIVAEKAAAGADYAITQLFFESHRYVELVNRVRERGSQIPIIPGIAPLTVITQIERFASLADCPLPDDFVAALRAARNPAEVRSIGLSRAINLCRELLAAGAPGLQFFTQNRWKATSEVLDAIGWGDRVS
;
A
#
# COMPACT_ATOMS: atom_id res chain seq x y z
N MET A 1 23.31 0.36 -7.31
CA MET A 1 21.95 -0.13 -7.09
C MET A 1 21.25 0.86 -6.17
N SER A 2 19.97 1.15 -6.41
CA SER A 2 19.18 1.99 -5.49
C SER A 2 19.06 1.30 -4.13
N PRO A 3 18.96 2.05 -3.00
CA PRO A 3 18.73 1.48 -1.69
C PRO A 3 17.37 0.76 -1.66
N THR A 4 17.24 -0.27 -0.85
CA THR A 4 15.95 -0.95 -0.60
C THR A 4 15.05 -0.11 0.30
N VAL A 5 13.74 -0.40 0.33
CA VAL A 5 12.80 0.28 1.24
C VAL A 5 13.22 0.12 2.70
N ALA A 6 13.71 -1.05 3.10
CA ALA A 6 14.20 -1.27 4.45
C ALA A 6 15.41 -0.38 4.80
N GLU A 7 16.33 -0.19 3.86
CA GLU A 7 17.47 0.73 4.02
C GLU A 7 16.98 2.18 4.08
N LEU A 8 16.07 2.59 3.19
CA LEU A 8 15.48 3.92 3.20
C LEU A 8 14.77 4.24 4.52
N LEU A 9 14.00 3.31 5.08
CA LEU A 9 13.31 3.49 6.35
C LEU A 9 14.27 3.55 7.55
N ARG A 10 15.33 2.74 7.53
CA ARG A 10 16.34 2.70 8.60
C ARG A 10 17.18 3.98 8.64
N ASP A 11 17.57 4.48 7.47
CA ASP A 11 18.51 5.58 7.33
C ASP A 11 17.80 6.95 7.28
N ALA A 12 16.46 6.97 7.27
CA ALA A 12 15.66 8.20 7.21
C ALA A 12 15.76 9.01 8.50
N ALA A 13 16.18 10.26 8.39
CA ALA A 13 16.18 11.23 9.50
C ALA A 13 14.79 11.84 9.78
N SER A 14 13.83 11.66 8.86
CA SER A 14 12.46 12.16 8.93
C SER A 14 11.50 11.15 8.30
N PRO A 15 10.18 11.26 8.56
CA PRO A 15 9.20 10.36 7.94
C PRO A 15 9.33 10.31 6.41
N THR A 16 9.21 9.12 5.83
CA THR A 16 9.31 8.89 4.38
C THR A 16 7.97 9.12 3.67
N LEU A 17 8.00 9.38 2.36
CA LEU A 17 6.83 9.46 1.52
C LEU A 17 6.90 8.41 0.43
N SER A 18 5.77 7.81 0.11
CA SER A 18 5.68 6.85 -0.99
C SER A 18 4.32 6.91 -1.69
N PHE A 19 4.30 6.46 -2.93
CA PHE A 19 3.10 6.47 -3.78
C PHE A 19 2.88 5.10 -4.39
N GLU A 20 1.61 4.68 -4.40
CA GLU A 20 1.16 3.50 -5.10
C GLU A 20 0.44 3.88 -6.39
N PHE A 21 0.76 3.14 -7.46
CA PHE A 21 0.17 3.30 -8.78
C PHE A 21 -0.40 1.99 -9.31
N PHE A 22 -1.41 2.09 -10.16
CA PHE A 22 -1.86 0.99 -11.01
C PHE A 22 -1.07 0.99 -12.31
N PRO A 23 -0.62 -0.18 -12.81
CA PRO A 23 -0.04 -0.25 -14.14
C PRO A 23 -1.07 0.19 -15.20
N PRO A 24 -0.69 0.96 -16.21
CA PRO A 24 -1.58 1.31 -17.33
C PRO A 24 -2.16 0.05 -17.96
N ARG A 25 -3.46 0.04 -18.19
CA ARG A 25 -4.16 -1.10 -18.80
C ARG A 25 -4.10 -1.06 -20.32
N THR A 26 -4.08 0.15 -20.88
CA THR A 26 -4.03 0.42 -22.30
C THR A 26 -2.99 1.49 -22.61
N PRO A 27 -2.49 1.59 -23.85
CA PRO A 27 -1.56 2.65 -24.26
C PRO A 27 -2.12 4.06 -24.03
N GLU A 28 -3.43 4.24 -24.12
CA GLU A 28 -4.09 5.54 -23.92
C GLU A 28 -4.04 6.02 -22.47
N GLU A 29 -3.90 5.10 -21.50
CA GLU A 29 -3.73 5.43 -20.09
C GLU A 29 -2.29 5.86 -19.74
N GLN A 30 -1.30 5.51 -20.57
CA GLN A 30 0.11 5.76 -20.32
C GLN A 30 0.43 7.25 -20.10
N PRO A 31 -0.02 8.21 -20.92
CA PRO A 31 0.28 9.64 -20.72
C PRO A 31 -0.26 10.17 -19.40
N ARG A 32 -1.42 9.67 -18.96
CA ARG A 32 -2.02 10.07 -17.68
C ARG A 32 -1.23 9.51 -16.51
N PHE A 33 -0.76 8.28 -16.60
CA PHE A 33 0.10 7.65 -15.60
C PHE A 33 1.40 8.45 -15.44
N GLU A 34 2.11 8.71 -16.55
CA GLU A 34 3.36 9.48 -16.56
C GLU A 34 3.17 10.91 -16.01
N ALA A 35 2.10 11.59 -16.41
CA ALA A 35 1.80 12.92 -15.88
C ALA A 35 1.53 12.89 -14.37
N THR A 36 0.89 11.83 -13.85
CA THR A 36 0.65 11.67 -12.42
C THR A 36 1.96 11.44 -11.67
N VAL A 37 2.82 10.56 -12.16
CA VAL A 37 4.14 10.29 -11.59
C VAL A 37 4.98 11.56 -11.56
N ALA A 38 5.08 12.29 -12.68
CA ALA A 38 5.84 13.54 -12.76
C ALA A 38 5.32 14.61 -11.78
N LYS A 39 4.00 14.75 -11.63
CA LYS A 39 3.40 15.74 -10.71
C LYS A 39 3.63 15.39 -9.25
N LEU A 40 3.66 14.11 -8.89
CA LEU A 40 3.92 13.67 -7.51
C LEU A 40 5.42 13.59 -7.21
N GLY A 41 6.28 13.43 -8.22
CA GLY A 41 7.73 13.39 -8.07
C GLY A 41 8.31 14.66 -7.39
N ARG A 42 7.63 15.82 -7.50
CA ARG A 42 8.03 17.07 -6.83
C ARG A 42 8.09 16.97 -5.30
N PHE A 43 7.43 15.99 -4.72
CA PHE A 43 7.42 15.75 -3.27
C PHE A 43 8.55 14.82 -2.81
N HIS A 44 9.45 14.43 -3.71
CA HIS A 44 10.62 13.59 -3.45
C HIS A 44 10.27 12.28 -2.71
N PRO A 45 9.41 11.42 -3.30
CA PRO A 45 9.08 10.15 -2.67
C PRO A 45 10.32 9.28 -2.48
N ALA A 46 10.42 8.61 -1.33
CA ALA A 46 11.49 7.67 -1.03
C ALA A 46 11.41 6.42 -1.90
N PHE A 47 10.18 5.95 -2.16
CA PHE A 47 9.93 4.83 -3.06
C PHE A 47 8.55 4.93 -3.72
N LEU A 48 8.37 4.15 -4.77
CA LEU A 48 7.13 4.03 -5.53
C LEU A 48 6.71 2.57 -5.58
N SER A 49 5.42 2.26 -5.59
CA SER A 49 4.93 0.90 -5.73
C SER A 49 3.94 0.74 -6.88
N VAL A 50 3.92 -0.44 -7.48
CA VAL A 50 3.03 -0.77 -8.60
C VAL A 50 2.21 -2.00 -8.24
N THR A 51 0.88 -1.85 -8.30
CA THR A 51 -0.06 -2.90 -7.93
C THR A 51 -0.02 -4.09 -8.90
N TYR A 52 -0.32 -5.27 -8.36
CA TYR A 52 -0.48 -6.50 -9.14
C TYR A 52 -1.97 -6.73 -9.42
N GLY A 53 -2.35 -6.98 -10.66
CA GLY A 53 -3.75 -7.28 -10.97
C GLY A 53 -4.15 -8.70 -10.56
N ALA A 54 -5.40 -8.87 -10.18
CA ALA A 54 -5.96 -10.10 -9.61
C ALA A 54 -5.99 -11.33 -10.55
N SER A 55 -5.53 -11.23 -11.78
CA SER A 55 -5.46 -12.36 -12.71
C SER A 55 -4.09 -12.40 -13.37
N GLY A 56 -3.44 -13.55 -13.44
CA GLY A 56 -2.09 -13.77 -13.99
C GLY A 56 -1.75 -13.10 -15.34
N SER A 57 -2.77 -12.63 -16.08
CA SER A 57 -2.62 -11.83 -17.31
C SER A 57 -2.01 -10.43 -17.09
N THR A 58 -1.85 -9.99 -15.85
CA THR A 58 -1.26 -8.69 -15.52
C THR A 58 0.20 -8.78 -15.07
N ARG A 59 0.75 -9.98 -14.89
CA ARG A 59 2.12 -10.22 -14.41
C ARG A 59 3.15 -9.43 -15.20
N ASP A 60 3.23 -9.69 -16.50
CA ASP A 60 4.25 -9.09 -17.35
C ASP A 60 4.11 -7.56 -17.42
N ARG A 61 2.88 -7.06 -17.39
CA ARG A 61 2.60 -5.62 -17.31
C ARG A 61 3.05 -5.01 -15.98
N THR A 62 2.85 -5.69 -14.85
CA THR A 62 3.30 -5.19 -13.55
C THR A 62 4.82 -5.15 -13.49
N VAL A 63 5.51 -6.22 -13.90
CA VAL A 63 6.98 -6.25 -13.95
C VAL A 63 7.51 -5.13 -14.85
N ALA A 64 7.01 -5.01 -16.08
CA ALA A 64 7.43 -3.99 -17.03
C ALA A 64 7.15 -2.56 -16.52
N ALA A 65 5.96 -2.31 -15.96
CA ALA A 65 5.61 -0.99 -15.42
C ALA A 65 6.47 -0.63 -14.19
N THR A 66 6.77 -1.59 -13.32
CA THR A 66 7.63 -1.39 -12.14
C THR A 66 9.05 -1.04 -12.58
N ALA A 67 9.62 -1.82 -13.50
CA ALA A 67 10.95 -1.56 -14.04
C ALA A 67 11.06 -0.20 -14.74
N ALA A 68 10.10 0.11 -15.62
CA ALA A 68 10.06 1.37 -16.35
C ALA A 68 9.97 2.59 -15.40
N LEU A 69 9.17 2.46 -14.31
CA LEU A 69 9.02 3.49 -13.30
C LEU A 69 10.33 3.74 -12.53
N GLY A 70 11.06 2.67 -12.17
CA GLY A 70 12.35 2.76 -11.50
C GLY A 70 13.40 3.47 -12.34
N VAL A 71 13.48 3.13 -13.62
CA VAL A 71 14.40 3.78 -14.56
C VAL A 71 14.02 5.25 -14.78
N ALA A 72 12.74 5.55 -15.01
CA ALA A 72 12.29 6.91 -15.32
C ALA A 72 12.43 7.88 -14.13
N GLN A 73 12.30 7.40 -12.91
CA GLN A 73 12.33 8.22 -11.70
C GLN A 73 13.67 8.15 -10.95
N HIS A 74 14.59 7.27 -11.34
CA HIS A 74 15.81 6.95 -10.58
C HIS A 74 15.53 6.66 -9.10
N ALA A 75 14.42 6.00 -8.82
CA ALA A 75 13.87 5.77 -7.48
C ALA A 75 13.77 4.28 -7.18
N THR A 76 13.75 3.94 -5.89
CA THR A 76 13.39 2.60 -5.44
C THR A 76 11.94 2.28 -5.83
N VAL A 77 11.73 1.12 -6.42
CA VAL A 77 10.40 0.67 -6.83
C VAL A 77 10.08 -0.67 -6.23
N VAL A 78 8.83 -0.80 -5.80
CA VAL A 78 8.26 -2.00 -5.17
C VAL A 78 7.27 -2.65 -6.14
N GLY A 79 7.53 -3.88 -6.52
CA GLY A 79 6.58 -4.70 -7.26
C GLY A 79 5.64 -5.43 -6.28
N HIS A 80 4.33 -5.37 -6.51
CA HIS A 80 3.43 -6.23 -5.75
C HIS A 80 3.47 -7.66 -6.29
N LEU A 81 3.35 -8.64 -5.42
CA LEU A 81 3.22 -10.06 -5.77
C LEU A 81 2.12 -10.69 -4.91
N THR A 82 1.18 -11.38 -5.55
CA THR A 82 0.08 -12.07 -4.86
C THR A 82 0.19 -13.57 -5.05
N CYS A 83 -0.18 -14.38 -4.05
CA CYS A 83 -0.19 -15.83 -4.18
C CYS A 83 -1.55 -16.40 -4.63
N VAL A 84 -2.59 -15.59 -4.74
CA VAL A 84 -3.91 -16.04 -5.17
C VAL A 84 -3.87 -16.61 -6.59
N SER A 85 -4.49 -17.78 -6.77
CA SER A 85 -4.65 -18.44 -8.08
C SER A 85 -3.33 -18.71 -8.83
N GLN A 86 -2.20 -18.82 -8.12
CA GLN A 86 -0.87 -19.06 -8.70
C GLN A 86 -0.22 -20.30 -8.09
N SER A 87 0.47 -21.06 -8.93
CA SER A 87 1.38 -22.12 -8.47
C SER A 87 2.67 -21.53 -7.89
N THR A 88 3.39 -22.29 -7.10
CA THR A 88 4.72 -21.91 -6.60
C THR A 88 5.69 -21.63 -7.75
N ASP A 89 5.63 -22.41 -8.82
CA ASP A 89 6.46 -22.20 -10.02
C ASP A 89 6.14 -20.87 -10.74
N ASP A 90 4.85 -20.47 -10.77
CA ASP A 90 4.47 -19.15 -11.33
C ASP A 90 5.04 -18.00 -10.49
N LEU A 91 5.01 -18.15 -9.16
CA LEU A 91 5.57 -17.17 -8.24
C LEU A 91 7.08 -17.04 -8.40
N LEU A 92 7.81 -18.17 -8.49
CA LEU A 92 9.25 -18.18 -8.72
C LEU A 92 9.64 -17.52 -10.05
N ARG A 93 8.95 -17.87 -11.14
CA ARG A 93 9.14 -17.20 -12.45
C ARG A 93 8.89 -15.70 -12.40
N THR A 94 7.93 -15.26 -11.59
CA THR A 94 7.66 -13.84 -11.43
C THR A 94 8.76 -13.13 -10.65
N LEU A 95 9.31 -13.78 -9.62
CA LEU A 95 10.45 -13.26 -8.86
C LEU A 95 11.71 -13.16 -9.73
N ASP A 96 11.98 -14.16 -10.57
CA ASP A 96 13.07 -14.12 -11.54
C ASP A 96 12.92 -12.93 -12.49
N ALA A 97 11.71 -12.72 -13.04
CA ALA A 97 11.43 -11.58 -13.91
C ALA A 97 11.61 -10.21 -13.22
N PHE A 98 11.24 -10.09 -11.93
CA PHE A 98 11.52 -8.89 -11.15
C PHE A 98 13.02 -8.68 -10.95
N ALA A 99 13.76 -9.75 -10.59
CA ALA A 99 15.21 -9.69 -10.39
C ALA A 99 15.94 -9.29 -11.69
N GLU A 100 15.59 -9.90 -12.82
CA GLU A 100 16.13 -9.58 -14.16
C GLU A 100 15.84 -8.11 -14.55
N ALA A 101 14.67 -7.60 -14.15
CA ALA A 101 14.30 -6.19 -14.34
C ALA A 101 14.94 -5.22 -13.34
N GLY A 102 15.78 -5.70 -12.41
CA GLY A 102 16.47 -4.90 -11.40
C GLY A 102 15.58 -4.47 -10.22
N VAL A 103 14.40 -5.07 -10.08
CA VAL A 103 13.47 -4.80 -8.95
C VAL A 103 13.85 -5.71 -7.78
N ARG A 104 14.20 -5.10 -6.65
CA ARG A 104 14.64 -5.82 -5.43
C ARG A 104 13.64 -5.75 -4.29
N ASP A 105 12.60 -4.94 -4.41
CA ASP A 105 11.60 -4.71 -3.38
C ASP A 105 10.26 -5.28 -3.82
N ILE A 106 9.70 -6.19 -3.01
CA ILE A 106 8.45 -6.90 -3.30
C ILE A 106 7.46 -6.67 -2.17
N LEU A 107 6.25 -6.24 -2.50
CA LEU A 107 5.13 -6.25 -1.55
C LEU A 107 4.37 -7.58 -1.67
N ALA A 108 4.57 -8.46 -0.68
CA ALA A 108 3.97 -9.78 -0.64
C ALA A 108 2.56 -9.74 -0.06
N ILE A 109 1.56 -10.10 -0.86
CA ILE A 109 0.14 -10.04 -0.53
C ILE A 109 -0.50 -11.41 -0.80
N ARG A 110 -1.51 -11.80 -0.03
CA ARG A 110 -2.30 -13.00 -0.34
C ARG A 110 -3.02 -12.83 -1.68
N GLY A 111 -3.63 -11.68 -1.88
CA GLY A 111 -4.53 -11.36 -2.99
C GLY A 111 -5.96 -11.80 -2.71
N ASP A 112 -6.89 -11.25 -3.49
CA ASP A 112 -8.31 -11.60 -3.45
C ASP A 112 -8.65 -12.53 -4.62
N MET A 113 -9.62 -13.40 -4.40
CA MET A 113 -10.12 -14.29 -5.46
C MET A 113 -10.70 -13.50 -6.63
N PRO A 114 -10.65 -14.03 -7.85
CA PRO A 114 -11.41 -13.48 -8.97
C PRO A 114 -12.88 -13.27 -8.59
N GLY A 115 -13.38 -12.05 -8.73
CA GLY A 115 -14.71 -11.65 -8.23
C GLY A 115 -14.68 -10.80 -6.96
N GLY A 116 -13.50 -10.62 -6.35
CA GLY A 116 -13.28 -9.67 -5.26
C GLY A 116 -13.19 -10.29 -3.86
N PRO A 117 -13.00 -9.43 -2.84
CA PRO A 117 -12.68 -9.87 -1.48
C PRO A 117 -13.81 -10.64 -0.78
N GLN A 118 -15.05 -10.56 -1.30
CA GLN A 118 -16.20 -11.28 -0.75
C GLN A 118 -16.27 -12.75 -1.21
N GLN A 119 -15.41 -13.16 -2.16
CA GLN A 119 -15.36 -14.56 -2.59
C GLN A 119 -14.61 -15.41 -1.57
N PRO A 120 -15.08 -16.64 -1.28
CA PRO A 120 -14.33 -17.58 -0.45
C PRO A 120 -12.93 -17.77 -1.04
N TRP A 121 -11.93 -17.64 -0.17
CA TRP A 121 -10.54 -17.79 -0.62
C TRP A 121 -10.19 -19.26 -0.80
N GLU A 122 -9.67 -19.61 -1.95
CA GLU A 122 -9.25 -20.98 -2.29
C GLU A 122 -7.75 -21.01 -2.64
N ARG A 123 -7.03 -21.94 -2.02
CA ARG A 123 -5.63 -22.19 -2.31
C ARG A 123 -5.50 -22.88 -3.68
N HIS A 124 -4.57 -22.41 -4.51
CA HIS A 124 -4.17 -23.18 -5.70
C HIS A 124 -3.54 -24.51 -5.25
N PRO A 125 -3.82 -25.68 -5.91
CA PRO A 125 -3.31 -27.00 -5.48
C PRO A 125 -1.79 -27.02 -5.28
N ASP A 126 -1.03 -26.39 -6.18
CA ASP A 126 0.42 -26.29 -6.14
C ASP A 126 0.92 -24.93 -5.65
N GLY A 127 0.05 -24.14 -5.00
CA GLY A 127 0.33 -22.76 -4.58
C GLY A 127 0.45 -22.60 -3.07
N LEU A 128 0.49 -21.34 -2.63
CA LEU A 128 0.63 -20.95 -1.24
C LEU A 128 -0.73 -20.59 -0.62
N GLY A 129 -0.86 -20.79 0.69
CA GLY A 129 -2.08 -20.54 1.43
C GLY A 129 -2.25 -19.10 1.91
N ASN A 130 -1.16 -18.35 2.09
CA ASN A 130 -1.19 -17.02 2.69
C ASN A 130 0.09 -16.21 2.40
N ALA A 131 0.07 -14.94 2.78
CA ALA A 131 1.19 -14.04 2.58
C ALA A 131 2.43 -14.41 3.41
N THR A 132 2.29 -15.05 4.56
CA THR A 132 3.43 -15.49 5.39
C THR A 132 4.24 -16.59 4.68
N GLU A 133 3.55 -17.52 4.01
CA GLU A 133 4.20 -18.52 3.16
C GLU A 133 4.91 -17.86 1.96
N LEU A 134 4.28 -16.83 1.36
CA LEU A 134 4.88 -16.06 0.26
C LEU A 134 6.14 -15.32 0.71
N VAL A 135 6.16 -14.71 1.89
CA VAL A 135 7.37 -14.08 2.45
C VAL A 135 8.51 -15.10 2.55
N ARG A 136 8.25 -16.29 3.11
CA ARG A 136 9.27 -17.34 3.21
C ARG A 136 9.79 -17.78 1.85
N LEU A 137 8.90 -17.95 0.86
CA LEU A 137 9.28 -18.30 -0.50
C LEU A 137 10.20 -17.22 -1.10
N ILE A 138 9.84 -15.94 -1.00
CA ILE A 138 10.64 -14.84 -1.55
C ILE A 138 12.02 -14.80 -0.90
N LYS A 139 12.07 -14.87 0.43
CA LYS A 139 13.36 -14.85 1.18
C LYS A 139 14.24 -16.06 0.91
N ALA A 140 13.67 -17.21 0.59
CA ALA A 140 14.43 -18.40 0.21
C ALA A 140 14.92 -18.35 -1.25
N HIS A 141 14.25 -17.59 -2.12
CA HIS A 141 14.55 -17.52 -3.55
C HIS A 141 15.67 -16.53 -3.90
N GLY A 142 15.77 -15.40 -3.18
CA GLY A 142 16.76 -14.38 -3.47
C GLY A 142 16.85 -13.26 -2.44
N ASP A 143 17.78 -12.33 -2.69
CA ASP A 143 18.03 -11.17 -1.83
C ASP A 143 17.00 -10.05 -2.14
N PHE A 144 15.74 -10.29 -1.74
CA PHE A 144 14.67 -9.32 -1.85
C PHE A 144 14.36 -8.65 -0.51
N CYS A 145 14.10 -7.35 -0.55
CA CYS A 145 13.42 -6.62 0.51
C CYS A 145 11.91 -6.86 0.40
N VAL A 146 11.28 -7.31 1.48
CA VAL A 146 9.89 -7.77 1.45
C VAL A 146 9.00 -6.92 2.33
N GLY A 147 8.09 -6.19 1.70
CA GLY A 147 6.95 -5.54 2.36
C GLY A 147 5.76 -6.47 2.49
N VAL A 148 4.88 -6.22 3.45
CA VAL A 148 3.63 -6.96 3.65
C VAL A 148 2.47 -6.03 3.96
N ALA A 149 1.23 -6.52 3.77
CA ALA A 149 0.04 -5.79 4.19
C ALA A 149 -0.23 -5.97 5.68
N ALA A 150 -0.72 -4.89 6.32
CA ALA A 150 -1.25 -4.85 7.68
C ALA A 150 -2.67 -4.25 7.67
N PHE A 151 -3.54 -4.65 8.61
CA PHE A 151 -4.96 -4.28 8.60
C PHE A 151 -5.36 -3.59 9.91
N PRO A 152 -5.48 -2.24 9.95
CA PRO A 152 -5.88 -1.52 11.15
C PRO A 152 -7.34 -1.71 11.54
N ASN A 153 -8.20 -2.10 10.58
CA ASN A 153 -9.65 -2.17 10.76
C ASN A 153 -10.19 -3.56 11.09
N VAL A 154 -9.33 -4.46 11.53
CA VAL A 154 -9.73 -5.85 11.82
C VAL A 154 -10.33 -6.56 10.60
N HIS A 155 -9.50 -7.22 9.85
CA HIS A 155 -9.83 -7.85 8.55
C HIS A 155 -10.33 -9.30 8.67
N GLN A 156 -10.34 -9.86 9.88
CA GLN A 156 -10.66 -11.28 10.07
C GLN A 156 -12.15 -11.47 10.39
N PRO A 157 -12.73 -12.62 9.99
CA PRO A 157 -14.16 -12.93 10.23
C PRO A 157 -14.56 -12.84 11.70
N ASP A 158 -13.62 -13.12 12.60
CA ASP A 158 -13.86 -13.15 14.05
C ASP A 158 -13.75 -11.76 14.70
N ASN A 159 -13.49 -10.72 13.92
CA ASN A 159 -13.32 -9.36 14.43
C ASN A 159 -12.26 -9.24 15.55
N ASP A 160 -11.19 -10.03 15.43
CA ASP A 160 -10.13 -10.14 16.43
C ASP A 160 -8.91 -9.26 16.08
N PRO A 161 -8.74 -8.09 16.70
CA PRO A 161 -7.59 -7.22 16.44
C PRO A 161 -6.26 -7.85 16.89
N GLU A 162 -6.28 -8.79 17.82
CA GLU A 162 -5.11 -9.54 18.25
C GLU A 162 -4.63 -10.50 17.17
N LEU A 163 -5.55 -11.06 16.38
CA LEU A 163 -5.21 -11.92 15.26
C LEU A 163 -4.46 -11.15 14.17
N ASP A 164 -4.92 -9.95 13.79
CA ASP A 164 -4.24 -9.13 12.79
C ASP A 164 -2.82 -8.74 13.25
N ALA A 165 -2.65 -8.32 14.50
CA ALA A 165 -1.35 -8.00 15.07
C ALA A 165 -0.42 -9.23 15.11
N ARG A 166 -0.95 -10.41 15.45
CA ARG A 166 -0.21 -11.69 15.40
C ARG A 166 0.25 -12.00 13.99
N ILE A 167 -0.63 -11.87 13.00
CA ILE A 167 -0.29 -12.13 11.59
C ILE A 167 0.83 -11.20 11.11
N VAL A 168 0.82 -9.92 11.49
CA VAL A 168 1.92 -8.99 11.16
C VAL A 168 3.23 -9.42 11.81
N ALA A 169 3.20 -9.82 13.08
CA ALA A 169 4.39 -10.32 13.78
C ALA A 169 4.90 -11.64 13.17
N GLU A 170 4.01 -12.55 12.75
CA GLU A 170 4.38 -13.79 12.07
C GLU A 170 5.02 -13.52 10.69
N LYS A 171 4.51 -12.53 9.93
CA LYS A 171 5.12 -12.09 8.67
C LYS A 171 6.52 -11.51 8.90
N ALA A 172 6.69 -10.70 9.95
CA ALA A 172 8.00 -10.17 10.33
C ALA A 172 8.98 -11.30 10.72
N ALA A 173 8.53 -12.27 11.53
CA ALA A 173 9.32 -13.44 11.86
C ALA A 173 9.66 -14.33 10.66
N ALA A 174 8.84 -14.32 9.61
CA ALA A 174 9.10 -15.01 8.35
C ALA A 174 10.11 -14.26 7.45
N GLY A 175 10.53 -13.05 7.81
CA GLY A 175 11.52 -12.24 7.10
C GLY A 175 10.97 -11.00 6.40
N ALA A 176 9.73 -10.58 6.68
CA ALA A 176 9.25 -9.31 6.16
C ALA A 176 10.02 -8.13 6.79
N ASP A 177 10.41 -7.18 5.95
CA ASP A 177 11.27 -6.06 6.34
C ASP A 177 10.46 -4.82 6.75
N TYR A 178 9.26 -4.64 6.20
CA TYR A 178 8.33 -3.57 6.52
C TYR A 178 6.87 -3.97 6.25
N ALA A 179 5.93 -3.19 6.76
CA ALA A 179 4.52 -3.36 6.46
C ALA A 179 3.90 -2.05 5.96
N ILE A 180 2.88 -2.15 5.09
CA ILE A 180 2.03 -1.04 4.67
C ILE A 180 0.60 -1.37 5.09
N THR A 181 -0.09 -0.42 5.72
CA THR A 181 -1.47 -0.70 6.11
C THR A 181 -2.45 -0.61 4.94
N GLN A 182 -3.54 -1.36 5.03
CA GLN A 182 -4.74 -1.12 4.24
C GLN A 182 -5.33 0.26 4.62
N LEU A 183 -6.21 0.79 3.76
CA LEU A 183 -6.95 2.03 3.99
C LEU A 183 -7.71 2.01 5.34
N PHE A 184 -7.65 3.12 6.05
CA PHE A 184 -8.42 3.40 7.26
C PHE A 184 -8.70 4.90 7.37
N PHE A 185 -9.62 5.30 8.28
CA PHE A 185 -10.07 6.69 8.39
C PHE A 185 -9.80 7.33 9.77
N GLU A 186 -9.31 6.57 10.73
CA GLU A 186 -9.11 7.00 12.12
C GLU A 186 -7.72 6.61 12.61
N SER A 187 -6.92 7.60 13.01
CA SER A 187 -5.51 7.42 13.41
C SER A 187 -5.32 6.46 14.59
N HIS A 188 -6.29 6.41 15.52
CA HIS A 188 -6.22 5.52 16.67
C HIS A 188 -6.14 4.04 16.27
N ARG A 189 -6.79 3.63 15.16
CA ARG A 189 -6.72 2.26 14.64
C ARG A 189 -5.30 1.85 14.27
N TYR A 190 -4.58 2.77 13.64
CA TYR A 190 -3.16 2.55 13.33
C TYR A 190 -2.32 2.44 14.60
N VAL A 191 -2.49 3.36 15.54
CA VAL A 191 -1.73 3.37 16.81
C VAL A 191 -1.97 2.08 17.59
N GLU A 192 -3.21 1.65 17.69
CA GLU A 192 -3.57 0.38 18.34
C GLU A 192 -2.92 -0.83 17.67
N LEU A 193 -2.96 -0.93 16.34
CA LEU A 193 -2.29 -1.99 15.60
C LEU A 193 -0.77 -2.01 15.89
N VAL A 194 -0.12 -0.84 15.80
CA VAL A 194 1.32 -0.72 16.08
C VAL A 194 1.63 -1.19 17.50
N ASN A 195 0.88 -0.74 18.51
CA ASN A 195 1.09 -1.12 19.90
C ASN A 195 0.98 -2.64 20.09
N ARG A 196 -0.10 -3.27 19.57
CA ARG A 196 -0.28 -4.73 19.66
C ARG A 196 0.84 -5.51 18.96
N VAL A 197 1.35 -5.01 17.82
CA VAL A 197 2.51 -5.63 17.14
C VAL A 197 3.78 -5.49 17.98
N ARG A 198 3.99 -4.34 18.65
CA ARG A 198 5.13 -4.13 19.56
C ARG A 198 5.06 -5.02 20.80
N GLU A 199 3.87 -5.19 21.39
CA GLU A 199 3.62 -6.10 22.53
C GLU A 199 3.95 -7.56 22.17
N ARG A 200 3.87 -7.93 20.90
CA ARG A 200 4.31 -9.24 20.36
C ARG A 200 5.79 -9.33 20.04
N GLY A 201 6.57 -8.32 20.42
CA GLY A 201 8.03 -8.28 20.26
C GLY A 201 8.53 -7.91 18.87
N SER A 202 7.63 -7.59 17.91
CA SER A 202 8.03 -7.20 16.56
C SER A 202 8.27 -5.70 16.46
N GLN A 203 9.43 -5.31 15.91
CA GLN A 203 9.80 -3.92 15.65
C GLN A 203 9.67 -3.55 14.16
N ILE A 204 8.98 -4.36 13.38
CA ILE A 204 8.78 -4.09 11.95
C ILE A 204 8.22 -2.68 11.71
N PRO A 205 8.79 -1.85 10.83
CA PRO A 205 8.21 -0.58 10.45
C PRO A 205 6.84 -0.77 9.81
N ILE A 206 5.83 -0.02 10.26
CA ILE A 206 4.47 -0.08 9.70
C ILE A 206 4.14 1.29 9.11
N ILE A 207 4.04 1.38 7.79
CA ILE A 207 3.74 2.62 7.07
C ILE A 207 2.22 2.72 6.88
N PRO A 208 1.55 3.79 7.33
CA PRO A 208 0.12 3.95 7.11
C PRO A 208 -0.22 4.24 5.65
N GLY A 209 -1.21 3.53 5.12
CA GLY A 209 -1.76 3.69 3.78
C GLY A 209 -2.94 4.66 3.76
N ILE A 210 -2.89 5.68 2.91
CA ILE A 210 -3.84 6.79 2.86
C ILE A 210 -4.40 6.93 1.45
N ALA A 211 -5.73 7.06 1.34
CA ALA A 211 -6.39 7.40 0.09
C ALA A 211 -7.13 8.74 0.23
N PRO A 212 -6.69 9.81 -0.45
CA PRO A 212 -7.42 11.07 -0.47
C PRO A 212 -8.69 10.94 -1.34
N LEU A 213 -9.77 10.44 -0.74
CA LEU A 213 -11.04 10.20 -1.42
C LEU A 213 -11.93 11.44 -1.37
N THR A 214 -12.38 11.89 -2.55
CA THR A 214 -13.07 13.20 -2.71
C THR A 214 -14.43 13.09 -3.38
N VAL A 215 -14.94 11.87 -3.57
CA VAL A 215 -16.24 11.58 -4.21
C VAL A 215 -16.96 10.52 -3.39
N ILE A 216 -18.23 10.71 -3.07
CA ILE A 216 -19.02 9.79 -2.22
C ILE A 216 -18.93 8.34 -2.70
N THR A 217 -19.21 8.09 -3.97
CA THR A 217 -19.19 6.74 -4.52
C THR A 217 -17.81 6.07 -4.44
N GLN A 218 -16.73 6.85 -4.47
CA GLN A 218 -15.38 6.33 -4.23
C GLN A 218 -15.16 6.03 -2.75
N ILE A 219 -15.57 6.93 -1.85
CA ILE A 219 -15.46 6.76 -0.40
C ILE A 219 -16.15 5.45 0.01
N GLU A 220 -17.42 5.29 -0.37
CA GLU A 220 -18.21 4.09 -0.06
C GLU A 220 -17.60 2.82 -0.67
N ARG A 221 -17.20 2.88 -1.95
CA ARG A 221 -16.58 1.75 -2.63
C ARG A 221 -15.28 1.32 -1.97
N PHE A 222 -14.38 2.24 -1.67
CA PHE A 222 -13.09 1.89 -1.07
C PHE A 222 -13.23 1.46 0.38
N ALA A 223 -14.16 2.05 1.14
CA ALA A 223 -14.51 1.57 2.47
C ALA A 223 -15.01 0.13 2.44
N SER A 224 -15.90 -0.21 1.52
CA SER A 224 -16.39 -1.58 1.32
C SER A 224 -15.31 -2.55 0.86
N LEU A 225 -14.43 -2.16 -0.07
CA LEU A 225 -13.34 -3.03 -0.54
C LEU A 225 -12.26 -3.27 0.52
N ALA A 226 -12.05 -2.31 1.40
CA ALA A 226 -11.08 -2.40 2.50
C ALA A 226 -11.67 -3.01 3.78
N ASP A 227 -12.94 -3.40 3.75
CA ASP A 227 -13.71 -3.79 4.94
C ASP A 227 -13.53 -2.79 6.10
N CYS A 228 -13.59 -1.50 5.76
CA CYS A 228 -13.30 -0.39 6.65
C CYS A 228 -14.58 0.42 6.88
N PRO A 229 -15.21 0.34 8.05
CA PRO A 229 -16.39 1.13 8.36
C PRO A 229 -16.03 2.62 8.33
N LEU A 230 -16.93 3.42 7.74
CA LEU A 230 -16.80 4.87 7.76
C LEU A 230 -17.16 5.39 9.17
N PRO A 231 -16.35 6.29 9.76
CA PRO A 231 -16.67 6.94 11.03
C PRO A 231 -18.00 7.69 10.99
N ASP A 232 -18.77 7.66 12.06
CA ASP A 232 -20.11 8.26 12.13
C ASP A 232 -20.09 9.78 11.85
N ASP A 233 -19.11 10.50 12.37
CA ASP A 233 -18.90 11.93 12.12
C ASP A 233 -18.62 12.22 10.65
N PHE A 234 -17.85 11.35 9.99
CA PHE A 234 -17.54 11.48 8.57
C PHE A 234 -18.78 11.21 7.72
N VAL A 235 -19.56 10.17 8.05
CA VAL A 235 -20.85 9.88 7.38
C VAL A 235 -21.83 11.04 7.55
N ALA A 236 -21.95 11.59 8.77
CA ALA A 236 -22.81 12.72 9.05
C ALA A 236 -22.41 13.96 8.23
N ALA A 237 -21.11 14.27 8.16
CA ALA A 237 -20.59 15.38 7.35
C ALA A 237 -20.88 15.19 5.85
N LEU A 238 -20.65 13.97 5.32
CA LEU A 238 -20.94 13.68 3.90
C LEU A 238 -22.43 13.78 3.56
N ARG A 239 -23.31 13.35 4.47
CA ARG A 239 -24.76 13.47 4.29
C ARG A 239 -25.25 14.92 4.35
N ALA A 240 -24.57 15.78 5.11
CA ALA A 240 -24.89 17.20 5.21
C ALA A 240 -24.38 18.02 4.02
N ALA A 241 -23.48 17.46 3.21
CA ALA A 241 -22.92 18.14 2.04
C ALA A 241 -23.98 18.40 0.97
N ARG A 242 -24.04 19.65 0.49
CA ARG A 242 -25.07 20.14 -0.45
C ARG A 242 -24.66 20.02 -1.91
N ASN A 243 -23.38 19.81 -2.17
CA ASN A 243 -22.82 19.75 -3.51
C ASN A 243 -21.48 18.99 -3.55
N PRO A 244 -21.01 18.59 -4.74
CA PRO A 244 -19.74 17.84 -4.89
C PRO A 244 -18.50 18.57 -4.36
N ALA A 245 -18.49 19.91 -4.34
CA ALA A 245 -17.35 20.67 -3.82
C ALA A 245 -17.24 20.55 -2.29
N GLU A 246 -18.38 20.56 -1.59
CA GLU A 246 -18.41 20.31 -0.15
C GLU A 246 -17.96 18.87 0.18
N VAL A 247 -18.43 17.86 -0.55
CA VAL A 247 -17.95 16.46 -0.40
C VAL A 247 -16.44 16.39 -0.57
N ARG A 248 -15.92 17.05 -1.59
CA ARG A 248 -14.49 17.10 -1.86
C ARG A 248 -13.72 17.73 -0.69
N SER A 249 -14.19 18.86 -0.18
CA SER A 249 -13.57 19.55 0.97
C SER A 249 -13.56 18.65 2.22
N ILE A 250 -14.66 17.98 2.51
CA ILE A 250 -14.79 17.04 3.64
C ILE A 250 -13.78 15.90 3.50
N GLY A 251 -13.69 15.26 2.32
CA GLY A 251 -12.77 14.18 2.07
C GLY A 251 -11.30 14.60 2.18
N LEU A 252 -10.93 15.78 1.65
CA LEU A 252 -9.59 16.33 1.78
C LEU A 252 -9.24 16.64 3.24
N SER A 253 -10.16 17.30 3.98
CA SER A 253 -9.95 17.62 5.39
C SER A 253 -9.73 16.36 6.23
N ARG A 254 -10.49 15.29 5.97
CA ARG A 254 -10.28 14.00 6.64
C ARG A 254 -8.87 13.44 6.37
N ALA A 255 -8.42 13.43 5.13
CA ALA A 255 -7.09 12.93 4.78
C ALA A 255 -5.96 13.82 5.35
N ILE A 256 -6.11 15.14 5.35
CA ILE A 256 -5.14 16.08 5.92
C ILE A 256 -5.00 15.85 7.44
N ASN A 257 -6.11 15.76 8.16
CA ASN A 257 -6.10 15.54 9.61
C ASN A 257 -5.50 14.18 9.93
N LEU A 258 -5.90 13.12 9.22
CA LEU A 258 -5.34 11.79 9.38
C LEU A 258 -3.81 11.81 9.21
N CYS A 259 -3.28 12.43 8.15
CA CYS A 259 -1.85 12.55 7.95
C CYS A 259 -1.13 13.26 9.10
N ARG A 260 -1.69 14.38 9.59
CA ARG A 260 -1.12 15.13 10.72
C ARG A 260 -1.07 14.29 12.00
N GLU A 261 -2.15 13.60 12.31
CA GLU A 261 -2.27 12.74 13.49
C GLU A 261 -1.30 11.57 13.42
N LEU A 262 -1.18 10.92 12.25
CA LEU A 262 -0.25 9.81 12.04
C LEU A 262 1.22 10.24 12.19
N LEU A 263 1.59 11.39 11.62
CA LEU A 263 2.94 11.93 11.78
C LEU A 263 3.23 12.33 13.24
N ALA A 264 2.24 12.91 13.93
CA ALA A 264 2.37 13.22 15.36
C ALA A 264 2.48 11.96 16.24
N ALA A 265 1.87 10.85 15.81
CA ALA A 265 1.98 9.54 16.46
C ALA A 265 3.30 8.80 16.14
N GLY A 266 4.20 9.39 15.35
CA GLY A 266 5.50 8.81 15.04
C GLY A 266 5.48 7.77 13.91
N ALA A 267 4.54 7.88 12.97
CA ALA A 267 4.55 7.03 11.78
C ALA A 267 5.87 7.18 11.01
N PRO A 268 6.51 6.07 10.55
CA PRO A 268 7.81 6.12 9.88
C PRO A 268 7.74 6.72 8.47
N GLY A 269 6.54 6.96 7.97
CA GLY A 269 6.27 7.54 6.66
C GLY A 269 4.79 7.54 6.34
N LEU A 270 4.44 7.97 5.12
CA LEU A 270 3.09 7.96 4.59
C LEU A 270 3.10 7.28 3.20
N GLN A 271 2.21 6.32 2.98
CA GLN A 271 1.96 5.71 1.68
C GLN A 271 0.65 6.23 1.12
N PHE A 272 0.66 6.81 -0.09
CA PHE A 272 -0.57 7.27 -0.73
C PHE A 272 -1.02 6.34 -1.85
N PHE A 273 -2.25 5.85 -1.75
CA PHE A 273 -2.96 5.14 -2.81
C PHE A 273 -3.51 6.15 -3.83
N THR A 274 -2.73 6.45 -4.87
CA THR A 274 -2.98 7.58 -5.78
C THR A 274 -4.13 7.33 -6.75
N GLN A 275 -4.47 6.07 -7.04
CA GLN A 275 -5.43 5.69 -8.08
C GLN A 275 -5.09 6.35 -9.45
N ASN A 276 -3.81 6.57 -9.71
CA ASN A 276 -3.29 7.32 -10.85
C ASN A 276 -3.90 8.73 -10.98
N ARG A 277 -4.13 9.41 -9.82
CA ARG A 277 -4.68 10.78 -9.72
C ARG A 277 -3.85 11.60 -8.75
N TRP A 278 -3.17 12.62 -9.26
CA TRP A 278 -2.25 13.42 -8.45
C TRP A 278 -2.89 14.53 -7.62
N LYS A 279 -4.04 15.11 -8.07
CA LYS A 279 -4.58 16.38 -7.52
C LYS A 279 -4.86 16.32 -6.03
N ALA A 280 -5.69 15.38 -5.57
CA ALA A 280 -6.07 15.28 -4.17
C ALA A 280 -4.85 14.95 -3.27
N THR A 281 -3.98 14.05 -3.73
CA THR A 281 -2.73 13.73 -3.02
C THR A 281 -1.83 14.96 -2.89
N SER A 282 -1.64 15.73 -3.96
CA SER A 282 -0.83 16.96 -3.90
C SER A 282 -1.42 17.97 -2.93
N GLU A 283 -2.73 18.20 -2.94
CA GLU A 283 -3.38 19.13 -2.04
C GLU A 283 -3.23 18.72 -0.57
N VAL A 284 -3.31 17.43 -0.26
CA VAL A 284 -3.05 16.93 1.09
C VAL A 284 -1.59 17.20 1.49
N LEU A 285 -0.64 16.88 0.62
CA LEU A 285 0.80 17.06 0.89
C LEU A 285 1.17 18.53 1.04
N ASP A 286 0.65 19.41 0.18
CA ASP A 286 0.82 20.86 0.29
C ASP A 286 0.23 21.39 1.63
N ALA A 287 -0.97 20.91 2.02
CA ALA A 287 -1.64 21.36 3.25
C ALA A 287 -0.96 20.89 4.54
N ILE A 288 -0.21 19.79 4.53
CA ILE A 288 0.58 19.33 5.68
C ILE A 288 2.01 19.87 5.68
N GLY A 289 2.38 20.72 4.69
CA GLY A 289 3.73 21.30 4.56
C GLY A 289 4.79 20.26 4.22
N TRP A 290 4.46 19.25 3.40
CA TRP A 290 5.42 18.18 3.10
C TRP A 290 6.63 18.69 2.33
N GLY A 291 6.43 19.61 1.37
CA GLY A 291 7.52 20.19 0.58
C GLY A 291 8.59 20.92 1.41
N ASP A 292 8.18 21.53 2.52
CA ASP A 292 9.06 22.27 3.43
C ASP A 292 9.89 21.35 4.35
N ARG A 293 9.55 20.07 4.42
CA ARG A 293 10.24 19.06 5.26
C ARG A 293 11.44 18.41 4.56
N VAL A 294 11.53 18.56 3.24
CA VAL A 294 12.50 17.86 2.39
C VAL A 294 13.61 18.82 1.91
N SER A 295 13.55 20.10 2.31
CA SER A 295 14.54 21.16 1.97
C SER A 295 15.70 21.25 3.01
#